data_0c076102aa902fa07f22ee449b8eaab2
#
_entry.id   0c076102aa902fa07f22ee449b8eaab2
#
_cell.length_a   1.000
_cell.length_b   1.000
_cell.length_c   1.000
_cell.angle_alpha   90.00
_cell.angle_beta   90.00
_cell.angle_gamma   90.00
#
_symmetry.space_group_name_H-M   'P 1'
#
loop_
_entity.id
_entity.type
_entity.pdbx_description
1 polymer ?
#
loop_
_entity_poly.entity_id
_entity_poly.type
_entity_poly.pdbx_seq_one_letter_code
_entity_poly.pdbx_strand_id
1 'polypeptide(L)'
;MSTIVSIIIAVILLIVPAYAQTGVEIIDRVDDNTVVTSASYKATMVISLGGTIREKRFTGYTEGKERAYMEFIYPARDKGTRFLKIEDEMWMYLPTIERATKIAGHMLRQSMMGSDFSYDDIVENERLQELYDIELIGRDTIDEKECYVLELTAKVPEVTYYTRKMWVEQKMYIAVKVELYAKSGKLLKELFISEFKKIGKYNYPTFIKMVNKIRRNTYTELVLEEVELDIKIPNRIFSKAYLERK
;
A
#
# COMPACT_ATOMS: atom_id res chain seq x y z
N MET A 1 -57.75 -22.57 -52.16
CA MET A 1 -57.71 -22.39 -50.72
C MET A 1 -56.29 -22.68 -50.31
N SER A 2 -55.51 -21.63 -50.10
CA SER A 2 -54.10 -21.74 -49.72
C SER A 2 -53.95 -21.22 -48.27
N THR A 3 -53.58 -22.09 -47.33
CA THR A 3 -53.45 -21.81 -45.91
C THR A 3 -52.01 -21.38 -45.66
N ILE A 4 -51.85 -20.11 -45.39
CA ILE A 4 -50.53 -19.55 -44.97
C ILE A 4 -50.37 -19.84 -43.47
N VAL A 5 -49.40 -20.70 -43.12
CA VAL A 5 -49.00 -20.96 -41.75
C VAL A 5 -47.92 -19.94 -41.39
N SER A 6 -48.26 -18.94 -40.54
CA SER A 6 -47.33 -17.99 -39.99
C SER A 6 -46.58 -18.64 -38.83
N ILE A 7 -45.28 -18.87 -38.99
CA ILE A 7 -44.36 -19.31 -37.91
C ILE A 7 -43.90 -18.05 -37.17
N ILE A 8 -44.39 -17.88 -35.95
CA ILE A 8 -43.87 -16.87 -35.01
C ILE A 8 -42.64 -17.44 -34.33
N ILE A 9 -41.45 -16.95 -34.71
CA ILE A 9 -40.20 -17.25 -34.02
C ILE A 9 -40.13 -16.34 -32.80
N ALA A 10 -40.39 -16.89 -31.63
CA ALA A 10 -40.15 -16.21 -30.34
C ALA A 10 -38.64 -16.20 -30.05
N VAL A 11 -38.02 -15.03 -30.22
CA VAL A 11 -36.63 -14.82 -29.78
C VAL A 11 -36.64 -14.69 -28.25
N ILE A 12 -36.26 -15.75 -27.53
CA ILE A 12 -36.02 -15.72 -26.10
C ILE A 12 -34.67 -15.05 -25.91
N LEU A 13 -34.67 -13.76 -25.54
CA LEU A 13 -33.47 -13.07 -25.01
C LEU A 13 -33.12 -13.72 -23.67
N LEU A 14 -32.12 -14.58 -23.65
CA LEU A 14 -31.46 -15.03 -22.42
C LEU A 14 -30.74 -13.82 -21.83
N ILE A 15 -31.38 -13.14 -20.87
CA ILE A 15 -30.73 -12.16 -20.00
C ILE A 15 -29.85 -12.97 -19.10
N VAL A 16 -28.55 -13.13 -19.47
CA VAL A 16 -27.53 -13.62 -18.59
C VAL A 16 -27.31 -12.49 -17.57
N PRO A 17 -27.58 -12.69 -16.26
CA PRO A 17 -27.25 -11.69 -15.26
C PRO A 17 -25.74 -11.45 -15.33
N ALA A 18 -25.33 -10.29 -15.79
CA ALA A 18 -23.95 -9.85 -15.64
C ALA A 18 -23.75 -9.67 -14.13
N TYR A 19 -23.11 -10.64 -13.48
CA TYR A 19 -22.68 -10.49 -12.09
C TYR A 19 -21.70 -9.30 -12.07
N ALA A 20 -22.19 -8.15 -11.62
CA ALA A 20 -21.36 -6.99 -11.39
C ALA A 20 -20.38 -7.33 -10.27
N GLN A 21 -19.10 -7.22 -10.55
CA GLN A 21 -18.04 -7.47 -9.59
C GLN A 21 -18.22 -6.53 -8.40
N THR A 22 -18.14 -7.05 -7.17
CA THR A 22 -18.27 -6.28 -5.95
C THR A 22 -16.96 -5.59 -5.56
N GLY A 23 -17.02 -4.53 -4.75
CA GLY A 23 -15.84 -3.85 -4.23
C GLY A 23 -14.94 -4.80 -3.42
N VAL A 24 -15.53 -5.70 -2.64
CA VAL A 24 -14.81 -6.72 -1.84
C VAL A 24 -14.05 -7.69 -2.75
N GLU A 25 -14.68 -8.22 -3.80
CA GLU A 25 -14.00 -9.12 -4.75
C GLU A 25 -12.83 -8.44 -5.48
N ILE A 26 -12.93 -7.13 -5.72
CA ILE A 26 -11.82 -6.37 -6.33
C ILE A 26 -10.66 -6.25 -5.33
N ILE A 27 -10.93 -5.93 -4.06
CA ILE A 27 -9.89 -5.84 -3.02
C ILE A 27 -9.24 -7.19 -2.75
N ASP A 28 -9.99 -8.29 -2.71
CA ASP A 28 -9.41 -9.64 -2.58
C ASP A 28 -8.38 -9.91 -3.69
N ARG A 29 -8.70 -9.55 -4.93
CA ARG A 29 -7.75 -9.68 -6.05
C ARG A 29 -6.54 -8.74 -5.94
N VAL A 30 -6.72 -7.54 -5.38
CA VAL A 30 -5.60 -6.63 -5.09
C VAL A 30 -4.68 -7.27 -4.07
N ASP A 31 -5.21 -7.84 -2.99
CA ASP A 31 -4.43 -8.53 -1.97
C ASP A 31 -3.68 -9.74 -2.57
N ASP A 32 -4.34 -10.58 -3.36
CA ASP A 32 -3.72 -11.74 -4.03
C ASP A 32 -2.55 -11.36 -4.95
N ASN A 33 -2.61 -10.17 -5.58
CA ASN A 33 -1.60 -9.72 -6.53
C ASN A 33 -0.46 -8.91 -5.89
N THR A 34 -0.69 -8.35 -4.70
CA THR A 34 0.29 -7.47 -4.03
C THR A 34 0.98 -8.13 -2.85
N VAL A 35 0.33 -9.11 -2.22
CA VAL A 35 0.92 -9.83 -1.08
C VAL A 35 1.91 -10.87 -1.58
N VAL A 36 3.19 -10.62 -1.34
CA VAL A 36 4.27 -11.56 -1.61
C VAL A 36 4.63 -12.33 -0.33
N THR A 37 5.09 -13.58 -0.47
CA THR A 37 5.50 -14.38 0.69
C THR A 37 6.65 -13.74 1.44
N SER A 38 7.64 -13.22 0.69
CA SER A 38 8.80 -12.53 1.23
C SER A 38 9.43 -11.63 0.18
N ALA A 39 10.09 -10.57 0.62
CA ALA A 39 10.86 -9.70 -0.27
C ALA A 39 12.12 -9.18 0.42
N SER A 40 13.17 -8.95 -0.37
CA SER A 40 14.27 -8.05 -0.03
C SER A 40 14.38 -6.95 -1.07
N TYR A 41 14.82 -5.78 -0.64
CA TYR A 41 14.99 -4.64 -1.53
C TYR A 41 15.97 -3.62 -0.97
N LYS A 42 16.55 -2.83 -1.86
CA LYS A 42 17.10 -1.51 -1.54
C LYS A 42 16.08 -0.45 -1.91
N ALA A 43 16.08 0.63 -1.17
CA ALA A 43 15.15 1.74 -1.42
C ALA A 43 15.85 3.08 -1.31
N THR A 44 15.52 3.96 -2.25
CA THR A 44 15.84 5.39 -2.20
C THR A 44 14.56 6.16 -1.89
N MET A 45 14.59 6.91 -0.80
CA MET A 45 13.50 7.78 -0.35
C MET A 45 13.90 9.24 -0.55
N VAL A 46 13.17 9.94 -1.40
CA VAL A 46 13.34 11.37 -1.67
C VAL A 46 12.23 12.14 -1.00
N ILE A 47 12.58 13.00 -0.04
CA ILE A 47 11.63 13.79 0.75
C ILE A 47 11.73 15.24 0.32
N SER A 48 10.64 15.80 -0.21
CA SER A 48 10.52 17.22 -0.55
C SER A 48 9.77 17.97 0.55
N LEU A 49 10.40 18.96 1.13
CA LEU A 49 9.84 19.81 2.19
C LEU A 49 9.96 21.27 1.78
N GLY A 50 8.90 21.87 1.21
CA GLY A 50 8.89 23.29 0.84
C GLY A 50 10.02 23.69 -0.10
N GLY A 51 10.41 22.83 -1.04
CA GLY A 51 11.50 23.03 -1.99
C GLY A 51 12.86 22.52 -1.55
N THR A 52 13.02 22.09 -0.27
CA THR A 52 14.23 21.40 0.19
C THR A 52 14.10 19.90 -0.06
N ILE A 53 15.06 19.34 -0.78
CA ILE A 53 15.12 17.90 -1.06
C ILE A 53 16.08 17.23 -0.09
N ARG A 54 15.63 16.09 0.48
CA ARG A 54 16.45 15.22 1.33
C ARG A 54 16.35 13.80 0.81
N GLU A 55 17.50 13.15 0.67
CA GLU A 55 17.58 11.77 0.24
C GLU A 55 17.95 10.88 1.43
N LYS A 56 17.31 9.72 1.50
CA LYS A 56 17.65 8.63 2.42
C LYS A 56 17.69 7.33 1.65
N ARG A 57 18.58 6.42 2.04
CA ARG A 57 18.61 5.07 1.47
C ARG A 57 18.56 4.04 2.58
N PHE A 58 17.88 2.95 2.32
CA PHE A 58 17.76 1.86 3.27
C PHE A 58 17.65 0.52 2.55
N THR A 59 17.93 -0.55 3.27
CA THR A 59 17.64 -1.92 2.87
C THR A 59 16.44 -2.42 3.67
N GLY A 60 15.62 -3.28 3.08
CA GLY A 60 14.45 -3.85 3.72
C GLY A 60 14.29 -5.33 3.46
N TYR A 61 13.67 -6.01 4.42
CA TYR A 61 13.20 -7.38 4.35
C TYR A 61 11.76 -7.42 4.81
N THR A 62 10.90 -8.13 4.09
CA THR A 62 9.51 -8.35 4.50
C THR A 62 9.15 -9.83 4.39
N GLU A 63 8.27 -10.29 5.25
CA GLU A 63 7.66 -11.61 5.18
C GLU A 63 6.16 -11.49 5.45
N GLY A 64 5.39 -11.69 4.38
CA GLY A 64 3.97 -11.36 4.35
C GLY A 64 3.71 -9.88 4.69
N LYS A 65 2.59 -9.63 5.34
CA LYS A 65 2.24 -8.32 5.91
C LYS A 65 2.72 -8.16 7.37
N GLU A 66 3.11 -9.24 8.03
CA GLU A 66 3.31 -9.32 9.48
C GLU A 66 4.70 -8.95 9.93
N ARG A 67 5.71 -9.23 9.13
CA ARG A 67 7.11 -9.04 9.52
C ARG A 67 7.87 -8.14 8.55
N ALA A 68 8.51 -7.11 9.08
CA ALA A 68 9.39 -6.26 8.29
C ALA A 68 10.61 -5.83 9.11
N TYR A 69 11.73 -5.75 8.44
CA TYR A 69 12.97 -5.19 8.97
C TYR A 69 13.51 -4.18 7.96
N MET A 70 13.97 -3.03 8.45
CA MET A 70 14.53 -1.95 7.64
C MET A 70 15.76 -1.38 8.31
N GLU A 71 16.80 -1.07 7.55
CA GLU A 71 18.02 -0.42 8.03
C GLU A 71 18.43 0.72 7.11
N PHE A 72 18.53 1.94 7.66
CA PHE A 72 19.00 3.11 6.95
C PHE A 72 20.52 3.04 6.76
N ILE A 73 20.98 3.24 5.53
CA ILE A 73 22.38 3.21 5.13
C ILE A 73 22.92 4.58 4.69
N TYR A 74 22.01 5.55 4.42
CA TYR A 74 22.33 6.92 4.05
C TYR A 74 21.20 7.86 4.49
N PRO A 75 21.50 9.13 4.88
CA PRO A 75 22.81 9.76 5.07
C PRO A 75 23.55 9.27 6.33
N ALA A 76 24.79 9.71 6.49
CA ALA A 76 25.64 9.27 7.63
C ALA A 76 25.00 9.46 9.01
N ARG A 77 24.23 10.56 9.22
CA ARG A 77 23.52 10.84 10.48
C ARG A 77 22.40 9.84 10.79
N ASP A 78 21.81 9.21 9.76
CA ASP A 78 20.68 8.26 9.90
C ASP A 78 21.16 6.81 9.78
N LYS A 79 22.42 6.60 9.34
CA LYS A 79 23.01 5.29 9.12
C LYS A 79 22.97 4.43 10.37
N GLY A 80 22.49 3.19 10.23
CA GLY A 80 22.34 2.25 11.33
C GLY A 80 21.05 2.44 12.14
N THR A 81 20.21 3.44 11.82
CA THR A 81 18.83 3.48 12.32
C THR A 81 18.07 2.31 11.73
N ARG A 82 17.42 1.52 12.58
CA ARG A 82 16.77 0.28 12.21
C ARG A 82 15.34 0.25 12.70
N PHE A 83 14.49 -0.40 11.94
CA PHE A 83 13.10 -0.64 12.31
C PHE A 83 12.79 -2.12 12.21
N LEU A 84 12.00 -2.60 13.14
CA LEU A 84 11.48 -3.95 13.19
C LEU A 84 9.99 -3.88 13.41
N LYS A 85 9.24 -4.51 12.51
CA LYS A 85 7.82 -4.76 12.66
C LYS A 85 7.61 -6.25 12.89
N ILE A 86 6.78 -6.59 13.87
CA ILE A 86 6.26 -7.94 14.10
C ILE A 86 4.78 -7.76 14.42
N GLU A 87 3.91 -8.29 13.56
CA GLU A 87 2.46 -8.10 13.65
C GLU A 87 2.12 -6.59 13.72
N ASP A 88 1.40 -6.15 14.72
CA ASP A 88 0.99 -4.74 14.93
C ASP A 88 2.01 -3.95 15.77
N GLU A 89 3.13 -4.55 16.09
CA GLU A 89 4.13 -3.89 16.91
C GLU A 89 5.32 -3.41 16.08
N MET A 90 5.79 -2.20 16.38
CA MET A 90 6.96 -1.60 15.74
C MET A 90 7.98 -1.13 16.75
N TRP A 91 9.23 -1.44 16.49
CA TRP A 91 10.39 -0.96 17.26
C TRP A 91 11.35 -0.19 16.38
N MET A 92 11.97 0.81 16.95
CA MET A 92 13.04 1.60 16.34
C MET A 92 14.31 1.49 17.19
N TYR A 93 15.41 1.18 16.57
CA TYR A 93 16.75 1.27 17.15
C TYR A 93 17.46 2.51 16.62
N LEU A 94 18.00 3.32 17.52
CA LEU A 94 18.82 4.47 17.20
C LEU A 94 20.26 4.21 17.65
N PRO A 95 21.26 4.27 16.75
CA PRO A 95 22.67 4.06 17.10
C PRO A 95 23.18 5.01 18.18
N THR A 96 22.63 6.24 18.23
CA THR A 96 23.05 7.28 19.18
C THR A 96 22.68 6.97 20.63
N ILE A 97 21.66 6.17 20.87
CA ILE A 97 21.22 5.76 22.21
C ILE A 97 21.43 4.27 22.46
N GLU A 98 21.91 3.52 21.45
CA GLU A 98 22.19 2.08 21.47
C GLU A 98 21.05 1.23 22.06
N ARG A 99 19.80 1.64 21.81
CA ARG A 99 18.62 1.01 22.40
C ARG A 99 17.47 0.94 21.41
N ALA A 100 16.74 -0.20 21.44
CA ALA A 100 15.45 -0.33 20.78
C ALA A 100 14.34 0.27 21.64
N THR A 101 13.47 1.06 21.00
CA THR A 101 12.28 1.66 21.63
C THR A 101 11.05 1.26 20.84
N LYS A 102 9.99 0.83 21.54
CA LYS A 102 8.71 0.54 20.90
C LYS A 102 8.03 1.84 20.45
N ILE A 103 7.60 1.88 19.21
CA ILE A 103 6.77 2.95 18.67
C ILE A 103 5.32 2.53 18.90
N ALA A 104 4.58 3.27 19.72
CA ALA A 104 3.22 2.90 20.08
C ALA A 104 2.30 4.11 20.23
N GLY A 105 0.99 3.87 20.20
CA GLY A 105 -0.03 4.88 20.41
C GLY A 105 0.06 6.04 19.42
N HIS A 106 0.03 7.27 19.92
CA HIS A 106 0.07 8.48 19.08
C HIS A 106 1.36 8.62 18.25
N MET A 107 2.45 7.97 18.63
CA MET A 107 3.70 7.99 17.87
C MET A 107 3.56 7.30 16.50
N LEU A 108 2.68 6.30 16.37
CA LEU A 108 2.44 5.62 15.09
C LEU A 108 1.96 6.59 13.99
N ARG A 109 1.21 7.63 14.37
CA ARG A 109 0.72 8.64 13.44
C ARG A 109 1.74 9.71 13.07
N GLN A 110 2.93 9.68 13.69
CA GLN A 110 3.99 10.62 13.37
C GLN A 110 4.69 10.26 12.08
N SER A 111 5.33 11.26 11.49
CA SER A 111 6.13 11.15 10.29
C SER A 111 7.32 10.22 10.50
N MET A 112 7.43 9.17 9.68
CA MET A 112 8.57 8.26 9.71
C MET A 112 9.80 8.93 9.10
N MET A 113 10.84 9.12 9.90
CA MET A 113 12.11 9.71 9.46
C MET A 113 11.99 11.06 8.75
N GLY A 114 10.91 11.82 9.02
CA GLY A 114 10.62 13.12 8.42
C GLY A 114 9.99 13.06 7.03
N SER A 115 9.57 11.88 6.59
CA SER A 115 8.83 11.66 5.32
C SER A 115 7.34 12.01 5.47
N ASP A 116 6.57 11.89 4.40
CA ASP A 116 5.11 11.98 4.44
C ASP A 116 4.41 10.65 4.78
N PHE A 117 5.17 9.56 4.85
CA PHE A 117 4.72 8.31 5.44
C PHE A 117 4.71 8.41 6.96
N SER A 118 3.69 7.91 7.61
CA SER A 118 3.65 7.69 9.06
C SER A 118 4.18 6.29 9.39
N TYR A 119 4.49 6.05 10.66
CA TYR A 119 4.80 4.68 11.10
C TYR A 119 3.58 3.77 10.92
N ASP A 120 2.37 4.30 11.09
CA ASP A 120 1.11 3.59 10.92
C ASP A 120 0.93 3.07 9.48
N ASP A 121 1.34 3.87 8.48
CA ASP A 121 1.31 3.43 7.07
C ASP A 121 2.18 2.17 6.80
N ILE A 122 3.11 1.86 7.70
CA ILE A 122 4.00 0.69 7.60
C ILE A 122 3.47 -0.49 8.43
N VAL A 123 2.77 -0.20 9.53
CA VAL A 123 2.33 -1.23 10.50
C VAL A 123 1.00 -1.87 10.10
N GLU A 124 0.16 -1.18 9.36
CA GLU A 124 -1.17 -1.67 8.99
C GLU A 124 -1.10 -3.05 8.31
N ASN A 125 -1.59 -4.08 9.00
CA ASN A 125 -1.56 -5.48 8.59
C ASN A 125 -2.91 -6.03 8.22
N GLU A 126 -3.97 -5.47 8.83
CA GLU A 126 -5.30 -6.02 8.72
C GLU A 126 -5.78 -5.96 7.26
N ARG A 127 -6.62 -6.91 6.91
CA ARG A 127 -7.27 -6.87 5.60
C ARG A 127 -8.21 -5.67 5.56
N LEU A 128 -8.20 -4.93 4.46
CA LEU A 128 -9.05 -3.75 4.31
C LEU A 128 -10.53 -4.06 4.54
N GLN A 129 -11.00 -5.23 4.14
CA GLN A 129 -12.38 -5.66 4.36
C GLN A 129 -12.72 -5.94 5.83
N GLU A 130 -11.75 -6.10 6.71
CA GLU A 130 -11.99 -6.23 8.16
C GLU A 130 -12.22 -4.86 8.80
N LEU A 131 -11.51 -3.85 8.31
CA LEU A 131 -11.54 -2.48 8.83
C LEU A 131 -12.57 -1.57 8.15
N TYR A 132 -12.94 -1.87 6.89
CA TYR A 132 -13.73 -0.97 6.05
C TYR A 132 -14.92 -1.66 5.40
N ASP A 133 -16.03 -0.94 5.27
CA ASP A 133 -17.05 -1.23 4.28
C ASP A 133 -16.55 -0.75 2.91
N ILE A 134 -16.68 -1.60 1.88
CA ILE A 134 -16.07 -1.39 0.57
C ILE A 134 -17.15 -1.33 -0.49
N GLU A 135 -17.25 -0.20 -1.19
CA GLU A 135 -18.19 0.02 -2.27
C GLU A 135 -17.48 0.28 -3.60
N LEU A 136 -17.94 -0.37 -4.66
CA LEU A 136 -17.58 -0.01 -6.04
C LEU A 136 -18.43 1.19 -6.45
N ILE A 137 -17.86 2.40 -6.44
CA ILE A 137 -18.60 3.64 -6.73
C ILE A 137 -18.53 4.07 -8.20
N GLY A 138 -17.68 3.43 -9.01
CA GLY A 138 -17.61 3.77 -10.43
C GLY A 138 -16.36 3.24 -11.12
N ARG A 139 -16.07 3.86 -12.27
CA ARG A 139 -14.89 3.63 -13.09
C ARG A 139 -14.27 4.96 -13.47
N ASP A 140 -12.96 4.97 -13.69
CA ASP A 140 -12.20 6.15 -14.09
C ASP A 140 -10.99 5.73 -14.93
N THR A 141 -10.26 6.69 -15.48
CA THR A 141 -9.03 6.45 -16.23
C THR A 141 -7.90 7.25 -15.60
N ILE A 142 -6.84 6.59 -15.17
CA ILE A 142 -5.62 7.20 -14.63
C ILE A 142 -4.45 6.81 -15.53
N ASP A 143 -3.76 7.80 -16.13
CA ASP A 143 -2.62 7.57 -17.01
C ASP A 143 -2.90 6.46 -18.05
N GLU A 144 -4.01 6.60 -18.80
CA GLU A 144 -4.49 5.66 -19.83
C GLU A 144 -4.88 4.26 -19.30
N LYS A 145 -4.91 4.04 -17.98
CA LYS A 145 -5.33 2.79 -17.36
C LYS A 145 -6.79 2.88 -16.93
N GLU A 146 -7.61 1.96 -17.39
CA GLU A 146 -8.99 1.81 -16.91
C GLU A 146 -8.96 1.29 -15.47
N CYS A 147 -9.64 1.99 -14.56
CA CYS A 147 -9.66 1.69 -13.15
C CYS A 147 -11.08 1.48 -12.62
N TYR A 148 -11.24 0.54 -11.71
CA TYR A 148 -12.34 0.54 -10.75
C TYR A 148 -12.09 1.63 -9.71
N VAL A 149 -13.15 2.33 -9.30
CA VAL A 149 -13.08 3.32 -8.22
C VAL A 149 -13.83 2.77 -7.03
N LEU A 150 -13.09 2.51 -5.96
CA LEU A 150 -13.63 1.99 -4.71
C LEU A 150 -13.65 3.08 -3.66
N GLU A 151 -14.72 3.13 -2.87
CA GLU A 151 -14.78 3.90 -1.63
C GLU A 151 -14.80 2.94 -0.44
N LEU A 152 -13.92 3.17 0.52
CA LEU A 152 -13.75 2.39 1.72
C LEU A 152 -14.07 3.27 2.92
N THR A 153 -15.12 2.96 3.67
CA THR A 153 -15.53 3.70 4.87
C THR A 153 -15.27 2.87 6.12
N ALA A 154 -14.57 3.44 7.09
CA ALA A 154 -14.15 2.73 8.29
C ALA A 154 -15.33 2.19 9.11
N LYS A 155 -15.25 0.92 9.48
CA LYS A 155 -16.17 0.24 10.43
C LYS A 155 -15.78 0.49 11.89
N VAL A 156 -14.49 0.77 12.12
CA VAL A 156 -13.90 0.92 13.45
C VAL A 156 -13.31 2.32 13.62
N PRO A 157 -13.35 2.91 14.82
CA PRO A 157 -12.91 4.29 15.05
C PRO A 157 -11.37 4.45 15.13
N GLU A 158 -10.63 3.36 15.33
CA GLU A 158 -9.21 3.39 15.63
C GLU A 158 -8.31 3.59 14.38
N VAL A 159 -8.89 3.57 13.18
CA VAL A 159 -8.14 3.74 11.92
C VAL A 159 -7.56 5.15 11.77
N THR A 160 -6.41 5.24 11.14
CA THR A 160 -5.79 6.53 10.82
C THR A 160 -6.52 7.29 9.73
N TYR A 161 -7.08 6.58 8.75
CA TYR A 161 -7.84 7.16 7.64
C TYR A 161 -9.27 6.65 7.64
N TYR A 162 -10.23 7.55 7.89
CA TYR A 162 -11.63 7.17 8.01
C TYR A 162 -12.26 6.76 6.68
N THR A 163 -11.91 7.48 5.60
CA THR A 163 -12.32 7.10 4.25
C THR A 163 -11.09 6.96 3.36
N ARG A 164 -11.09 5.94 2.53
CA ARG A 164 -10.13 5.76 1.44
C ARG A 164 -10.86 5.72 0.12
N LYS A 165 -10.33 6.39 -0.89
CA LYS A 165 -10.80 6.24 -2.26
C LYS A 165 -9.67 5.65 -3.09
N MET A 166 -9.91 4.50 -3.71
CA MET A 166 -8.88 3.73 -4.40
C MET A 166 -9.21 3.57 -5.87
N TRP A 167 -8.23 3.83 -6.73
CA TRP A 167 -8.29 3.52 -8.16
C TRP A 167 -7.48 2.25 -8.40
N VAL A 168 -8.18 1.18 -8.75
CA VAL A 168 -7.62 -0.15 -9.00
C VAL A 168 -7.62 -0.43 -10.49
N GLU A 169 -6.45 -0.58 -11.09
CA GLU A 169 -6.31 -0.91 -12.51
C GLU A 169 -6.97 -2.26 -12.80
N GLN A 170 -7.78 -2.32 -13.87
CA GLN A 170 -8.72 -3.44 -14.11
C GLN A 170 -8.06 -4.73 -14.58
N LYS A 171 -6.90 -4.68 -15.25
CA LYS A 171 -6.23 -5.87 -15.79
C LYS A 171 -5.32 -6.54 -14.78
N MET A 172 -4.57 -5.73 -14.03
CA MET A 172 -3.59 -6.23 -13.05
C MET A 172 -4.15 -6.32 -11.63
N TYR A 173 -5.31 -5.69 -11.35
CA TYR A 173 -5.85 -5.55 -10.00
C TYR A 173 -4.82 -4.99 -9.01
N ILE A 174 -4.23 -3.86 -9.37
CA ILE A 174 -3.27 -3.15 -8.56
C ILE A 174 -3.77 -1.72 -8.35
N ALA A 175 -3.71 -1.23 -7.10
CA ALA A 175 -4.02 0.16 -6.82
C ALA A 175 -2.96 1.07 -7.46
N VAL A 176 -3.40 2.04 -8.27
CA VAL A 176 -2.52 3.03 -8.92
C VAL A 176 -2.59 4.40 -8.26
N LYS A 177 -3.72 4.69 -7.58
CA LYS A 177 -3.92 5.91 -6.79
C LYS A 177 -4.77 5.58 -5.56
N VAL A 178 -4.44 6.20 -4.43
CA VAL A 178 -5.27 6.16 -3.21
C VAL A 178 -5.36 7.56 -2.62
N GLU A 179 -6.55 8.00 -2.29
CA GLU A 179 -6.81 9.20 -1.52
C GLU A 179 -7.21 8.82 -0.09
N LEU A 180 -6.62 9.49 0.89
CA LEU A 180 -6.73 9.16 2.31
C LEU A 180 -7.36 10.34 3.07
N TYR A 181 -8.51 10.11 3.69
CA TYR A 181 -9.34 11.17 4.29
C TYR A 181 -9.49 10.99 5.80
N ALA A 182 -9.57 12.13 6.48
CA ALA A 182 -10.01 12.19 7.87
C ALA A 182 -11.52 11.94 7.98
N LYS A 183 -12.02 11.65 9.18
CA LYS A 183 -13.45 11.53 9.49
C LYS A 183 -14.27 12.79 9.15
N SER A 184 -13.62 13.95 9.13
CA SER A 184 -14.24 15.22 8.72
C SER A 184 -14.43 15.38 7.20
N GLY A 185 -14.02 14.39 6.41
CA GLY A 185 -14.00 14.46 4.95
C GLY A 185 -12.80 15.24 4.38
N LYS A 186 -11.86 15.69 5.24
CA LYS A 186 -10.67 16.42 4.76
C LYS A 186 -9.67 15.45 4.16
N LEU A 187 -9.24 15.70 2.91
CA LEU A 187 -8.18 14.96 2.25
C LEU A 187 -6.84 15.23 2.98
N LEU A 188 -6.21 14.16 3.46
CA LEU A 188 -4.96 14.21 4.23
C LEU A 188 -3.75 13.93 3.36
N LYS A 189 -3.83 12.87 2.55
CA LYS A 189 -2.73 12.40 1.69
C LYS A 189 -3.27 11.83 0.38
N GLU A 190 -2.42 11.84 -0.64
CA GLU A 190 -2.60 11.06 -1.88
C GLU A 190 -1.40 10.16 -2.07
N LEU A 191 -1.66 8.91 -2.45
CA LEU A 191 -0.65 7.93 -2.78
C LEU A 191 -0.76 7.61 -4.27
N PHE A 192 0.34 7.66 -4.99
CA PHE A 192 0.47 7.24 -6.38
C PHE A 192 1.44 6.07 -6.46
N ILE A 193 1.07 5.03 -7.20
CA ILE A 193 1.82 3.79 -7.31
C ILE A 193 2.03 3.52 -8.80
N SER A 194 3.28 3.36 -9.20
CA SER A 194 3.64 3.20 -10.62
C SER A 194 4.91 2.40 -10.81
N GLU A 195 5.41 2.33 -12.05
CA GLU A 195 6.62 1.62 -12.44
C GLU A 195 6.60 0.14 -12.02
N PHE A 196 5.61 -0.59 -12.53
CA PHE A 196 5.47 -2.02 -12.23
C PHE A 196 6.51 -2.85 -12.99
N LYS A 197 7.30 -3.64 -12.25
CA LYS A 197 8.26 -4.60 -12.81
C LYS A 197 7.71 -6.02 -12.70
N LYS A 198 7.86 -6.80 -13.78
CA LYS A 198 7.55 -8.23 -13.75
C LYS A 198 8.67 -8.96 -13.02
N ILE A 199 8.36 -9.51 -11.83
CA ILE A 199 9.27 -10.31 -11.01
C ILE A 199 8.58 -11.65 -10.71
N GLY A 200 9.03 -12.72 -11.37
CA GLY A 200 8.33 -14.01 -11.31
C GLY A 200 6.88 -13.88 -11.80
N LYS A 201 5.93 -14.27 -10.95
CA LYS A 201 4.49 -14.15 -11.25
C LYS A 201 3.90 -12.76 -10.96
N TYR A 202 4.60 -11.90 -10.21
CA TYR A 202 4.10 -10.62 -9.71
C TYR A 202 4.36 -9.47 -10.68
N ASN A 203 3.45 -8.50 -10.71
CA ASN A 203 3.68 -7.16 -11.22
C ASN A 203 3.95 -6.25 -10.01
N TYR A 204 5.22 -6.16 -9.60
CA TYR A 204 5.61 -5.50 -8.36
C TYR A 204 5.83 -4.00 -8.57
N PRO A 205 5.19 -3.12 -7.78
CA PRO A 205 5.39 -1.68 -7.89
C PRO A 205 6.79 -1.30 -7.40
N THR A 206 7.49 -0.47 -8.15
CA THR A 206 8.84 -0.01 -7.80
C THR A 206 8.92 1.50 -7.57
N PHE A 207 7.86 2.24 -7.83
CA PHE A 207 7.76 3.66 -7.53
C PHE A 207 6.47 3.95 -6.75
N ILE A 208 6.63 4.63 -5.60
CA ILE A 208 5.52 5.05 -4.74
C ILE A 208 5.75 6.52 -4.38
N LYS A 209 4.71 7.36 -4.56
CA LYS A 209 4.74 8.77 -4.19
C LYS A 209 3.61 9.09 -3.24
N MET A 210 3.95 9.59 -2.05
CA MET A 210 3.01 10.10 -1.06
C MET A 210 3.02 11.62 -1.09
N VAL A 211 1.88 12.23 -1.36
CA VAL A 211 1.70 13.70 -1.35
C VAL A 211 0.91 14.10 -0.11
N ASN A 212 1.45 15.01 0.68
CA ASN A 212 0.77 15.54 1.86
C ASN A 212 -0.15 16.70 1.47
N LYS A 213 -1.42 16.61 1.80
CA LYS A 213 -2.42 17.65 1.48
C LYS A 213 -2.64 18.66 2.63
N ILE A 214 -2.04 18.38 3.79
CA ILE A 214 -2.09 19.27 4.96
C ILE A 214 -0.92 20.25 4.93
N ARG A 215 0.27 19.76 4.61
CA ARG A 215 1.46 20.58 4.44
C ARG A 215 1.63 20.94 2.96
N ARG A 216 1.76 22.23 2.66
CA ARG A 216 1.93 22.69 1.28
C ARG A 216 3.30 22.28 0.73
N ASN A 217 3.32 21.85 -0.53
CA ASN A 217 4.54 21.51 -1.27
C ASN A 217 5.41 20.47 -0.57
N THR A 218 4.79 19.45 0.03
CA THR A 218 5.50 18.31 0.59
C THR A 218 5.05 17.02 -0.07
N TYR A 219 6.04 16.22 -0.42
CA TYR A 219 5.83 14.85 -0.92
C TYR A 219 7.04 13.99 -0.60
N THR A 220 6.83 12.71 -0.58
CA THR A 220 7.89 11.71 -0.46
C THR A 220 7.77 10.70 -1.59
N GLU A 221 8.86 10.49 -2.32
CA GLU A 221 8.98 9.46 -3.34
C GLU A 221 9.83 8.31 -2.80
N LEU A 222 9.40 7.10 -3.06
CA LEU A 222 10.09 5.87 -2.73
C LEU A 222 10.34 5.09 -4.00
N VAL A 223 11.61 4.84 -4.31
CA VAL A 223 12.07 4.01 -5.42
C VAL A 223 12.62 2.71 -4.86
N LEU A 224 12.05 1.57 -5.27
CA LEU A 224 12.51 0.25 -4.87
C LEU A 224 13.46 -0.30 -5.94
N GLU A 225 14.64 -0.68 -5.49
CA GLU A 225 15.73 -1.19 -6.31
C GLU A 225 16.15 -2.57 -5.82
N GLU A 226 16.80 -3.36 -6.69
CA GLU A 226 17.30 -4.69 -6.32
C GLU A 226 16.25 -5.56 -5.60
N VAL A 227 15.01 -5.56 -6.12
CA VAL A 227 13.91 -6.29 -5.51
C VAL A 227 14.02 -7.77 -5.84
N GLU A 228 14.05 -8.60 -4.80
CA GLU A 228 13.94 -10.06 -4.88
C GLU A 228 12.70 -10.52 -4.12
N LEU A 229 11.90 -11.40 -4.72
CA LEU A 229 10.64 -11.89 -4.17
C LEU A 229 10.70 -13.39 -3.93
N ASP A 230 9.86 -13.86 -2.99
CA ASP A 230 9.72 -15.27 -2.60
C ASP A 230 11.08 -15.91 -2.20
N ILE A 231 11.94 -15.14 -1.55
CA ILE A 231 13.24 -15.57 -1.07
C ILE A 231 13.17 -16.14 0.35
N LYS A 232 14.13 -16.98 0.71
CA LYS A 232 14.25 -17.47 2.09
C LYS A 232 14.97 -16.45 2.95
N ILE A 233 14.26 -15.82 3.89
CA ILE A 233 14.82 -14.86 4.84
C ILE A 233 15.08 -15.58 6.18
N PRO A 234 16.30 -15.47 6.77
CA PRO A 234 16.58 -16.06 8.07
C PRO A 234 15.70 -15.44 9.18
N ASN A 235 14.99 -16.23 9.95
CA ASN A 235 14.09 -15.78 11.02
C ASN A 235 14.75 -14.82 12.02
N ARG A 236 16.06 -14.94 12.25
CA ARG A 236 16.81 -14.06 13.15
C ARG A 236 16.71 -12.58 12.77
N ILE A 237 16.52 -12.26 11.46
CA ILE A 237 16.40 -10.88 10.97
C ILE A 237 15.19 -10.19 11.62
N PHE A 238 14.11 -10.93 11.83
CA PHE A 238 12.89 -10.44 12.46
C PHE A 238 12.92 -10.64 13.99
N SER A 239 14.00 -10.21 14.63
CA SER A 239 14.15 -10.33 16.08
C SER A 239 14.71 -9.05 16.72
N LYS A 240 14.33 -8.78 17.97
CA LYS A 240 14.88 -7.66 18.75
C LYS A 240 16.40 -7.77 18.92
N ALA A 241 16.92 -8.99 19.07
CA ALA A 241 18.36 -9.22 19.15
C ALA A 241 19.08 -8.79 17.87
N TYR A 242 18.47 -9.03 16.69
CA TYR A 242 19.02 -8.58 15.42
C TYR A 242 18.87 -7.06 15.23
N LEU A 243 17.79 -6.47 15.74
CA LEU A 243 17.56 -5.04 15.73
C LEU A 243 18.66 -4.31 16.50
N GLU A 244 19.08 -4.83 17.67
CA GLU A 244 20.07 -4.24 18.57
C GLU A 244 21.53 -4.69 18.33
N ARG A 245 21.76 -5.50 17.28
CA ARG A 245 23.12 -5.97 16.97
C ARG A 245 24.11 -4.82 16.78
N LYS A 246 25.31 -4.99 17.26
CA LYS A 246 26.45 -4.06 17.05
C LYS A 246 27.03 -4.21 15.65
#